data_90905622aaec16057a239351e662300f
#
_entry.id   90905622aaec16057a239351e662300f
#
_cell.length_a   1.000
_cell.length_b   1.000
_cell.length_c   1.000
_cell.angle_alpha   90.00
_cell.angle_beta   90.00
_cell.angle_gamma   90.00
#
_symmetry.space_group_name_H-M   'P 1'
#
loop_
_entity.id
_entity.type
_entity.pdbx_description
1 polymer ?
#
loop_
_entity_poly.entity_id
_entity_poly.type
_entity_poly.pdbx_seq_one_letter_code
_entity_poly.pdbx_strand_id
1 'polypeptide(L)'
;MTYYGYAGKILRLDMTSRKAIAIDTEPYRRWGGGHGMGAALFWDFCKDKTITDGRHPANVCCVVTSPLCGTIVPSADGRCEVVGVGVGQYPVSWFTRTNFGGRFSTMLKYAGWDGIVIEGKADSPVWVDIRDGQVIFHAAQNQWGKDTWATQLEIRDRIKLLCYRTKTHADYLFCINVRNGISVLPITRISISDML
;
A
#
# COMPACT_ATOMS: atom_id res chain seq x y z
N MET A 1 -23.37 -11.34 0.25
CA MET A 1 -23.73 -10.08 -0.46
C MET A 1 -22.69 -9.82 -1.54
N THR A 2 -23.11 -9.43 -2.73
CA THR A 2 -22.18 -9.07 -3.81
C THR A 2 -21.70 -7.63 -3.59
N TYR A 3 -20.41 -7.44 -3.41
CA TYR A 3 -19.80 -6.13 -3.12
C TYR A 3 -19.38 -5.46 -4.43
N TYR A 4 -20.30 -4.83 -5.12
CA TYR A 4 -19.97 -4.15 -6.37
C TYR A 4 -18.87 -3.09 -6.13
N GLY A 5 -17.76 -3.22 -6.86
CA GLY A 5 -16.63 -2.31 -6.79
C GLY A 5 -15.72 -2.45 -5.57
N TYR A 6 -16.00 -3.33 -4.62
CA TYR A 6 -15.10 -3.63 -3.50
C TYR A 6 -14.49 -5.03 -3.65
N ALA A 7 -13.22 -5.15 -3.24
CA ALA A 7 -12.54 -6.45 -3.14
C ALA A 7 -12.95 -7.21 -1.87
N GLY A 8 -13.53 -6.50 -0.90
CA GLY A 8 -14.04 -7.06 0.36
C GLY A 8 -13.00 -7.18 1.46
N LYS A 9 -11.74 -6.84 1.20
CA LYS A 9 -10.65 -6.98 2.17
C LYS A 9 -9.75 -5.76 2.18
N ILE A 10 -9.26 -5.41 3.37
CA ILE A 10 -8.23 -4.41 3.63
C ILE A 10 -7.03 -5.12 4.23
N LEU A 11 -5.84 -4.82 3.75
CA LEU A 11 -4.60 -5.41 4.22
C LEU A 11 -4.03 -4.59 5.37
N ARG A 12 -3.91 -5.17 6.56
CA ARG A 12 -3.21 -4.58 7.69
C ARG A 12 -1.79 -5.14 7.77
N LEU A 13 -0.80 -4.26 7.70
CA LEU A 13 0.62 -4.57 7.78
C LEU A 13 1.19 -4.05 9.09
N ASP A 14 1.56 -4.94 9.99
CA ASP A 14 2.38 -4.62 11.16
C ASP A 14 3.86 -4.73 10.77
N MET A 15 4.50 -3.59 10.62
CA MET A 15 5.90 -3.52 10.21
C MET A 15 6.87 -3.96 11.29
N THR A 16 6.48 -3.87 12.57
CA THR A 16 7.31 -4.28 13.71
C THR A 16 7.42 -5.81 13.77
N SER A 17 6.29 -6.50 13.68
CA SER A 17 6.25 -7.96 13.74
C SER A 17 6.34 -8.63 12.35
N ARG A 18 6.32 -7.83 11.26
CA ARG A 18 6.27 -8.31 9.86
C ARG A 18 5.11 -9.25 9.62
N LYS A 19 3.93 -8.89 10.13
CA LYS A 19 2.70 -9.65 9.96
C LYS A 19 1.73 -8.93 9.03
N ALA A 20 1.04 -9.72 8.22
CA ALA A 20 -0.03 -9.28 7.35
C ALA A 20 -1.35 -9.91 7.81
N ILE A 21 -2.38 -9.09 7.99
CA ILE A 21 -3.70 -9.51 8.48
C ILE A 21 -4.75 -8.96 7.53
N ALA A 22 -5.69 -9.79 7.12
CA ALA A 22 -6.86 -9.36 6.37
C ALA A 22 -7.93 -8.82 7.31
N ILE A 23 -8.46 -7.65 7.00
CA ILE A 23 -9.58 -7.01 7.69
C ILE A 23 -10.75 -6.96 6.71
N ASP A 24 -11.97 -7.16 7.20
CA ASP A 24 -13.17 -7.03 6.38
C ASP A 24 -13.40 -5.55 5.99
N THR A 25 -13.70 -5.30 4.72
CA THR A 25 -14.07 -3.96 4.22
C THR A 25 -15.47 -3.56 4.68
N GLU A 26 -16.37 -4.48 5.01
CA GLU A 26 -17.79 -4.22 5.28
C GLU A 26 -18.03 -3.10 6.28
N PRO A 27 -17.35 -3.05 7.46
CA PRO A 27 -17.57 -1.97 8.43
C PRO A 27 -17.24 -0.58 7.90
N TYR A 28 -16.38 -0.50 6.88
CA TYR A 28 -15.85 0.74 6.31
C TYR A 28 -16.57 1.19 5.03
N ARG A 29 -17.43 0.35 4.45
CA ARG A 29 -18.13 0.65 3.19
C ARG A 29 -18.99 1.90 3.24
N ARG A 30 -19.61 2.20 4.36
CA ARG A 30 -20.43 3.41 4.55
C ARG A 30 -19.65 4.72 4.31
N TRP A 31 -18.31 4.65 4.36
CA TRP A 31 -17.43 5.78 4.12
C TRP A 31 -16.99 5.88 2.64
N GLY A 32 -17.49 5.00 1.77
CA GLY A 32 -17.13 4.92 0.37
C GLY A 32 -15.75 4.33 0.19
N GLY A 33 -14.83 5.12 -0.36
CA GLY A 33 -13.41 4.78 -0.54
C GLY A 33 -12.55 6.02 -0.33
N GLY A 34 -11.28 5.93 -0.71
CA GLY A 34 -10.37 7.07 -0.65
C GLY A 34 -10.30 7.71 0.74
N HIS A 35 -10.51 9.03 0.77
CA HIS A 35 -10.34 9.81 2.01
C HIS A 35 -11.29 9.37 3.14
N GLY A 36 -12.56 9.14 2.85
CA GLY A 36 -13.55 8.78 3.86
C GLY A 36 -13.21 7.47 4.56
N MET A 37 -12.96 6.42 3.78
CA MET A 37 -12.55 5.13 4.31
C MET A 37 -11.18 5.21 5.00
N GLY A 38 -10.22 5.96 4.43
CA GLY A 38 -8.91 6.15 5.01
C GLY A 38 -8.95 6.84 6.37
N ALA A 39 -9.79 7.88 6.52
CA ALA A 39 -9.98 8.57 7.79
C ALA A 39 -10.62 7.66 8.86
N ALA A 40 -11.60 6.83 8.47
CA ALA A 40 -12.21 5.86 9.38
C ALA A 40 -11.22 4.79 9.84
N LEU A 41 -10.41 4.27 8.91
CA LEU A 41 -9.33 3.32 9.23
C LEU A 41 -8.27 3.95 10.14
N PHE A 42 -7.85 5.18 9.83
CA PHE A 42 -6.92 5.91 10.69
C PHE A 42 -7.50 6.08 12.09
N TRP A 43 -8.77 6.45 12.21
CA TRP A 43 -9.43 6.63 13.49
C TRP A 43 -9.44 5.37 14.33
N ASP A 44 -9.71 4.22 13.73
CA ASP A 44 -9.80 2.94 14.43
C ASP A 44 -8.42 2.36 14.80
N PHE A 45 -7.42 2.51 13.92
CA PHE A 45 -6.12 1.88 14.11
C PHE A 45 -5.06 2.78 14.78
N CYS A 46 -5.13 4.10 14.63
CA CYS A 46 -4.27 5.02 15.36
C CYS A 46 -4.75 5.15 16.80
N LYS A 47 -4.07 4.48 17.72
CA LYS A 47 -4.47 4.47 19.14
C LYS A 47 -4.27 5.81 19.82
N ASP A 48 -3.16 6.47 19.53
CA ASP A 48 -2.84 7.79 20.05
C ASP A 48 -3.12 8.85 18.97
N LYS A 49 -4.16 9.64 19.16
CA LYS A 49 -4.58 10.71 18.24
C LYS A 49 -3.96 12.06 18.57
N THR A 50 -3.12 12.12 19.59
CA THR A 50 -2.45 13.35 20.04
C THR A 50 -1.04 13.50 19.44
N ILE A 51 -0.62 12.53 18.61
CA ILE A 51 0.69 12.57 17.98
C ILE A 51 0.84 13.80 17.09
N THR A 52 1.96 14.48 17.23
CA THR A 52 2.32 15.70 16.50
C THR A 52 3.57 15.54 15.63
N ASP A 53 4.04 14.30 15.46
CA ASP A 53 5.14 13.94 14.57
C ASP A 53 4.71 12.72 13.73
N GLY A 54 4.70 12.90 12.41
CA GLY A 54 4.36 11.82 11.48
C GLY A 54 5.30 10.61 11.52
N ARG A 55 6.49 10.74 12.14
CA ARG A 55 7.44 9.65 12.36
C ARG A 55 7.20 8.89 13.66
N HIS A 56 6.23 9.32 14.45
CA HIS A 56 5.91 8.68 15.72
C HIS A 56 5.52 7.20 15.50
N PRO A 57 6.00 6.26 16.33
CA PRO A 57 5.70 4.82 16.14
C PRO A 57 4.22 4.46 16.22
N ALA A 58 3.40 5.27 16.91
CA ALA A 58 1.96 5.08 17.00
C ALA A 58 1.20 5.63 15.78
N ASN A 59 1.89 6.33 14.85
CA ASN A 59 1.25 6.79 13.63
C ASN A 59 0.85 5.61 12.75
N VAL A 60 -0.27 5.77 12.07
CA VAL A 60 -0.79 4.79 11.11
C VAL A 60 -0.90 5.47 9.76
N CYS A 61 -0.43 4.80 8.73
CA CYS A 61 -0.60 5.25 7.36
C CYS A 61 -1.60 4.34 6.63
N CYS A 62 -2.67 4.92 6.12
CA CYS A 62 -3.65 4.19 5.34
C CYS A 62 -3.56 4.58 3.87
N VAL A 63 -3.46 3.59 3.00
CA VAL A 63 -3.49 3.75 1.54
C VAL A 63 -4.77 3.11 1.05
N VAL A 64 -5.68 3.89 0.49
CA VAL A 64 -7.04 3.41 0.19
C VAL A 64 -7.42 3.71 -1.24
N THR A 65 -8.05 2.75 -1.89
CA THR A 65 -8.57 2.88 -3.25
C THR A 65 -10.02 3.38 -3.24
N SER A 66 -10.57 3.60 -4.42
CA SER A 66 -12.01 3.84 -4.63
C SER A 66 -12.72 2.55 -5.04
N PRO A 67 -14.02 2.39 -4.73
CA PRO A 67 -14.81 1.29 -5.26
C PRO A 67 -14.88 1.28 -6.80
N LEU A 68 -14.62 2.39 -7.46
CA LEU A 68 -14.59 2.50 -8.91
C LEU A 68 -13.24 2.15 -9.53
N CYS A 69 -12.16 2.06 -8.73
CA CYS A 69 -10.84 1.71 -9.23
C CYS A 69 -10.83 0.29 -9.83
N GLY A 70 -10.22 0.16 -11.01
CA GLY A 70 -10.11 -1.12 -11.71
C GLY A 70 -11.43 -1.62 -12.31
N THR A 71 -12.44 -0.79 -12.42
CA THR A 71 -13.71 -1.08 -13.07
C THR A 71 -13.74 -0.55 -14.51
N ILE A 72 -14.81 -0.87 -15.24
CA ILE A 72 -15.05 -0.35 -16.61
C ILE A 72 -15.49 1.12 -16.65
N VAL A 73 -15.63 1.78 -15.51
CA VAL A 73 -16.05 3.18 -15.45
C VAL A 73 -14.93 4.07 -16.00
N PRO A 74 -15.19 4.86 -17.05
CA PRO A 74 -14.16 5.72 -17.64
C PRO A 74 -13.57 6.70 -16.62
N SER A 75 -12.24 6.87 -16.64
CA SER A 75 -11.49 7.81 -15.79
C SER A 75 -11.56 7.52 -14.27
N ALA A 76 -12.00 6.33 -13.86
CA ALA A 76 -12.20 5.99 -12.45
C ALA A 76 -11.02 5.24 -11.81
N ASP A 77 -9.97 4.94 -12.54
CA ASP A 77 -8.94 3.96 -12.14
C ASP A 77 -7.62 4.54 -11.63
N GLY A 78 -7.52 5.85 -11.48
CA GLY A 78 -6.21 6.48 -11.44
C GLY A 78 -5.62 6.79 -10.07
N ARG A 79 -6.35 6.77 -8.94
CA ARG A 79 -5.83 7.34 -7.70
C ARG A 79 -6.05 6.48 -6.46
N CYS A 80 -5.00 6.46 -5.61
CA CYS A 80 -5.08 6.09 -4.20
C CYS A 80 -5.03 7.34 -3.33
N GLU A 81 -5.75 7.31 -2.24
CA GLU A 81 -5.62 8.27 -1.16
C GLU A 81 -4.70 7.71 -0.08
N VAL A 82 -3.81 8.54 0.43
CA VAL A 82 -2.96 8.23 1.57
C VAL A 82 -3.31 9.16 2.70
N VAL A 83 -3.61 8.61 3.87
CA VAL A 83 -3.94 9.39 5.07
C VAL A 83 -3.11 8.94 6.27
N GLY A 84 -2.85 9.86 7.17
CA GLY A 84 -2.07 9.67 8.38
C GLY A 84 -1.66 11.00 8.99
N VAL A 85 -0.82 10.99 10.02
CA VAL A 85 -0.16 12.22 10.48
C VAL A 85 1.04 12.49 9.59
N GLY A 86 1.08 13.66 8.98
CA GLY A 86 2.14 14.05 8.04
C GLY A 86 3.47 14.36 8.73
N VAL A 87 4.55 14.46 7.94
CA VAL A 87 5.90 14.77 8.43
C VAL A 87 6.39 16.17 8.03
N GLY A 88 5.65 16.86 7.19
CA GLY A 88 6.08 18.11 6.57
C GLY A 88 5.30 19.35 6.97
N GLN A 89 4.40 19.26 7.97
CA GLN A 89 3.62 20.41 8.41
C GLN A 89 4.37 21.21 9.49
N TYR A 90 4.13 22.52 9.53
CA TYR A 90 4.70 23.43 10.49
C TYR A 90 3.58 24.22 11.19
N PRO A 91 3.68 24.51 12.51
CA PRO A 91 4.78 24.18 13.44
C PRO A 91 4.71 22.75 13.98
N VAL A 92 3.61 22.06 13.83
CA VAL A 92 3.40 20.67 14.27
C VAL A 92 2.70 19.88 13.17
N SER A 93 2.97 18.60 13.13
CA SER A 93 2.27 17.69 12.22
C SER A 93 0.86 17.39 12.75
N TRP A 94 -0.09 17.23 11.83
CA TRP A 94 -1.46 16.83 12.13
C TRP A 94 -1.95 15.82 11.10
N PHE A 95 -3.16 15.32 11.30
CA PHE A 95 -3.82 14.47 10.32
C PHE A 95 -3.90 15.15 8.97
N THR A 96 -3.41 14.49 7.95
CA THR A 96 -3.33 15.00 6.61
C THR A 96 -3.62 13.91 5.59
N ARG A 97 -3.75 14.32 4.35
CA ARG A 97 -3.94 13.44 3.21
C ARG A 97 -3.09 13.86 2.02
N THR A 98 -2.78 12.88 1.20
CA THR A 98 -2.23 13.08 -0.13
C THR A 98 -2.78 12.00 -1.04
N ASN A 99 -2.58 12.16 -2.33
CA ASN A 99 -2.95 11.13 -3.28
C ASN A 99 -1.85 10.95 -4.34
N PHE A 100 -1.80 9.75 -4.90
CA PHE A 100 -0.94 9.45 -6.01
C PHE A 100 -1.70 8.67 -7.08
N GLY A 101 -1.26 8.83 -8.33
CA GLY A 101 -1.87 8.21 -9.50
C GLY A 101 -1.09 7.01 -10.00
N GLY A 102 -1.33 6.66 -11.25
CA GLY A 102 -0.75 5.52 -11.91
C GLY A 102 -1.60 4.26 -11.76
N ARG A 103 -0.99 3.11 -11.98
CA ARG A 103 -1.72 1.83 -11.98
C ARG A 103 -1.87 1.19 -10.60
N PHE A 104 -1.30 1.77 -9.56
CA PHE A 104 -1.24 1.17 -8.24
C PHE A 104 -2.63 0.84 -7.67
N SER A 105 -3.58 1.79 -7.74
CA SER A 105 -4.94 1.59 -7.20
C SER A 105 -5.65 0.42 -7.85
N THR A 106 -5.61 0.34 -9.16
CA THR A 106 -6.19 -0.75 -9.95
C THR A 106 -5.52 -2.07 -9.63
N MET A 107 -4.19 -2.08 -9.54
CA MET A 107 -3.42 -3.28 -9.24
C MET A 107 -3.70 -3.79 -7.82
N LEU A 108 -3.82 -2.90 -6.84
CA LEU A 108 -4.17 -3.27 -5.48
C LEU A 108 -5.57 -3.92 -5.42
N LYS A 109 -6.53 -3.38 -6.19
CA LYS A 109 -7.88 -3.96 -6.31
C LYS A 109 -7.83 -5.36 -6.93
N TYR A 110 -7.06 -5.55 -7.99
CA TYR A 110 -6.92 -6.86 -8.64
C TYR A 110 -6.18 -7.88 -7.76
N ALA A 111 -5.28 -7.40 -6.88
CA ALA A 111 -4.68 -8.24 -5.85
C ALA A 111 -5.65 -8.61 -4.70
N GLY A 112 -6.91 -8.15 -4.76
CA GLY A 112 -7.96 -8.50 -3.83
C GLY A 112 -8.06 -7.61 -2.59
N TRP A 113 -7.57 -6.35 -2.66
CA TRP A 113 -7.53 -5.43 -1.53
C TRP A 113 -8.14 -4.07 -1.86
N ASP A 114 -8.97 -3.54 -0.94
CA ASP A 114 -9.55 -2.21 -1.04
C ASP A 114 -8.64 -1.12 -0.48
N GLY A 115 -7.71 -1.50 0.37
CA GLY A 115 -6.74 -0.60 0.96
C GLY A 115 -5.69 -1.33 1.77
N ILE A 116 -4.74 -0.57 2.28
CA ILE A 116 -3.66 -1.04 3.16
C ILE A 116 -3.60 -0.12 4.37
N VAL A 117 -3.53 -0.71 5.56
CA VAL A 117 -3.23 -0.05 6.83
C VAL A 117 -1.82 -0.45 7.23
N ILE A 118 -0.94 0.52 7.42
CA ILE A 118 0.46 0.30 7.77
C ILE A 118 0.70 0.87 9.14
N GLU A 119 1.16 0.04 10.06
CA GLU A 119 1.44 0.41 11.44
C GLU A 119 2.81 -0.11 11.91
N GLY A 120 3.32 0.47 12.98
CA GLY A 120 4.59 0.08 13.56
C GLY A 120 5.80 0.52 12.74
N LYS A 121 6.97 0.04 13.12
CA LYS A 121 8.27 0.41 12.52
C LYS A 121 9.12 -0.83 12.36
N ALA A 122 9.58 -1.08 11.14
CA ALA A 122 10.58 -2.12 10.89
C ALA A 122 11.94 -1.71 11.47
N ASP A 123 12.66 -2.66 12.03
CA ASP A 123 14.03 -2.51 12.55
C ASP A 123 15.07 -2.25 11.45
N SER A 124 14.79 -2.73 10.25
CA SER A 124 15.61 -2.56 9.06
C SER A 124 14.74 -2.26 7.83
N PRO A 125 15.30 -1.69 6.74
CA PRO A 125 14.56 -1.45 5.51
C PRO A 125 13.95 -2.72 4.94
N VAL A 126 12.66 -2.66 4.62
CA VAL A 126 11.91 -3.76 4.00
C VAL A 126 11.10 -3.27 2.82
N TRP A 127 10.85 -4.14 1.88
CA TRP A 127 9.80 -3.96 0.88
C TRP A 127 8.80 -5.12 0.95
N VAL A 128 7.57 -4.88 0.58
CA VAL A 128 6.47 -5.84 0.71
C VAL A 128 5.99 -6.22 -0.68
N ASP A 129 5.97 -7.52 -0.95
CA ASP A 129 5.41 -8.12 -2.15
C ASP A 129 3.99 -8.60 -1.84
N ILE A 130 3.02 -8.07 -2.59
CA ILE A 130 1.61 -8.45 -2.47
C ILE A 130 1.20 -9.09 -3.78
N ARG A 131 1.00 -10.40 -3.77
CA ARG A 131 0.80 -11.17 -4.98
C ARG A 131 -0.04 -12.41 -4.73
N ASP A 132 -1.05 -12.66 -5.59
CA ASP A 132 -1.85 -13.88 -5.54
C ASP A 132 -2.40 -14.22 -4.14
N GLY A 133 -2.86 -13.20 -3.40
CA GLY A 133 -3.33 -13.35 -2.03
C GLY A 133 -2.24 -13.57 -0.97
N GLN A 134 -0.96 -13.61 -1.39
CA GLN A 134 0.19 -13.71 -0.49
C GLN A 134 0.80 -12.34 -0.21
N VAL A 135 1.37 -12.19 0.97
CA VAL A 135 2.10 -10.99 1.39
C VAL A 135 3.45 -11.41 1.94
N ILE A 136 4.52 -10.97 1.30
CA ILE A 136 5.88 -11.38 1.65
C ILE A 136 6.71 -10.14 1.96
N PHE A 137 7.39 -10.15 3.12
CA PHE A 137 8.32 -9.10 3.53
C PHE A 137 9.74 -9.47 3.10
N HIS A 138 10.34 -8.60 2.32
CA HIS A 138 11.71 -8.76 1.84
C HIS A 138 12.62 -7.71 2.44
N ALA A 139 13.88 -8.09 2.64
CA ALA A 139 14.95 -7.15 3.01
C ALA A 139 15.22 -6.15 1.88
N ALA A 140 15.36 -4.86 2.22
CA ALA A 140 15.53 -3.75 1.27
C ALA A 140 16.86 -3.01 1.44
N GLN A 141 17.87 -3.59 2.09
CA GLN A 141 19.16 -2.94 2.31
C GLN A 141 19.84 -2.52 1.00
N ASN A 142 19.73 -3.35 -0.03
CA ASN A 142 20.35 -3.08 -1.34
C ASN A 142 19.65 -1.95 -2.10
N GLN A 143 18.38 -1.67 -1.80
CA GLN A 143 17.59 -0.62 -2.41
C GLN A 143 17.67 0.70 -1.64
N TRP A 144 18.14 0.64 -0.39
CA TRP A 144 18.21 1.81 0.48
C TRP A 144 19.18 2.87 -0.04
N GLY A 145 18.69 4.12 -0.14
CA GLY A 145 19.49 5.25 -0.65
C GLY A 145 19.53 5.39 -2.19
N LYS A 146 18.97 4.44 -2.93
CA LYS A 146 18.79 4.58 -4.38
C LYS A 146 17.61 5.49 -4.69
N ASP A 147 17.64 6.09 -5.86
CA ASP A 147 16.49 6.84 -6.38
C ASP A 147 15.31 5.91 -6.72
N THR A 148 14.16 6.51 -7.00
CA THR A 148 12.93 5.79 -7.28
C THR A 148 13.01 4.93 -8.53
N TRP A 149 13.74 5.40 -9.54
CA TRP A 149 13.88 4.70 -10.82
C TRP A 149 14.76 3.46 -10.67
N ALA A 150 15.96 3.59 -10.10
CA ALA A 150 16.88 2.49 -9.85
C ALA A 150 16.25 1.42 -8.94
N THR A 151 15.54 1.86 -7.89
CA THR A 151 14.83 0.96 -6.97
C THR A 151 13.74 0.16 -7.71
N GLN A 152 12.94 0.83 -8.55
CA GLN A 152 11.88 0.18 -9.32
C GLN A 152 12.44 -0.88 -10.28
N LEU A 153 13.49 -0.55 -11.03
CA LEU A 153 14.10 -1.48 -11.97
C LEU A 153 14.65 -2.71 -11.28
N GLU A 154 15.39 -2.53 -10.19
CA GLU A 154 15.99 -3.64 -9.44
C GLU A 154 14.94 -4.58 -8.83
N ILE A 155 13.90 -4.02 -8.22
CA ILE A 155 12.82 -4.84 -7.65
C ILE A 155 12.09 -5.58 -8.77
N ARG A 156 11.81 -4.92 -9.91
CA ARG A 156 11.18 -5.54 -11.07
C ARG A 156 11.99 -6.73 -11.60
N ASP A 157 13.29 -6.57 -11.74
CA ASP A 157 14.16 -7.64 -12.23
C ASP A 157 14.24 -8.81 -11.24
N ARG A 158 14.30 -8.53 -9.96
CA ARG A 158 14.25 -9.55 -8.91
C ARG A 158 12.94 -10.35 -8.95
N ILE A 159 11.82 -9.72 -9.23
CA ILE A 159 10.52 -10.38 -9.31
C ILE A 159 10.36 -11.19 -10.59
N LYS A 160 10.83 -10.68 -11.72
CA LYS A 160 10.91 -11.47 -12.96
C LYS A 160 11.60 -12.79 -12.70
N LEU A 161 12.72 -12.78 -11.99
CA LEU A 161 13.46 -13.97 -11.60
C LEU A 161 12.67 -14.92 -10.70
N LEU A 162 11.92 -14.38 -9.74
CA LEU A 162 11.06 -15.15 -8.84
C LEU A 162 9.88 -15.77 -9.59
N CYS A 163 9.22 -15.04 -10.46
CA CYS A 163 8.11 -15.53 -11.27
C CYS A 163 8.55 -16.62 -12.26
N TYR A 164 9.71 -16.46 -12.87
CA TYR A 164 10.29 -17.49 -13.74
C TYR A 164 10.55 -18.81 -12.99
N ARG A 165 11.04 -18.71 -11.76
CA ARG A 165 11.32 -19.89 -10.91
C ARG A 165 10.07 -20.59 -10.41
N THR A 166 9.01 -19.85 -10.11
CA THR A 166 7.78 -20.38 -9.50
C THR A 166 6.68 -20.66 -10.51
N LYS A 167 6.85 -20.28 -11.79
CA LYS A 167 5.81 -20.35 -12.84
C LYS A 167 4.52 -19.63 -12.44
N THR A 168 4.59 -18.66 -11.54
CA THR A 168 3.46 -17.85 -11.10
C THR A 168 3.35 -16.58 -11.93
N HIS A 169 2.13 -16.15 -12.21
CA HIS A 169 1.88 -14.85 -12.82
C HIS A 169 2.01 -13.77 -11.75
N ALA A 170 3.08 -12.96 -11.80
CA ALA A 170 3.18 -11.82 -10.93
C ALA A 170 2.40 -10.64 -11.54
N ASP A 171 1.18 -10.48 -11.14
CA ASP A 171 0.39 -9.36 -11.63
C ASP A 171 0.62 -8.08 -10.82
N TYR A 172 1.15 -8.14 -9.61
CA TYR A 172 1.17 -6.98 -8.70
C TYR A 172 2.35 -6.97 -7.74
N LEU A 173 2.97 -5.80 -7.64
CA LEU A 173 4.06 -5.58 -6.72
C LEU A 173 3.96 -4.24 -6.01
N PHE A 174 4.25 -4.25 -4.74
CA PHE A 174 4.23 -3.10 -3.87
C PHE A 174 5.53 -3.00 -3.06
N CYS A 175 6.14 -1.83 -3.07
CA CYS A 175 7.32 -1.56 -2.25
C CYS A 175 7.01 -0.49 -1.21
N ILE A 176 7.23 -0.81 0.05
CA ILE A 176 7.18 0.14 1.16
C ILE A 176 8.56 0.21 1.77
N ASN A 177 9.14 1.40 1.78
CA ASN A 177 10.39 1.65 2.47
C ASN A 177 10.09 2.42 3.76
N VAL A 178 10.38 1.84 4.91
CA VAL A 178 10.03 2.42 6.21
C VAL A 178 11.27 2.54 7.07
N ARG A 179 11.93 3.69 7.05
CA ARG A 179 12.91 4.02 8.07
C ARG A 179 12.69 5.38 8.73
N ASN A 180 12.36 6.42 8.00
CA ASN A 180 12.07 7.74 8.51
C ASN A 180 10.82 8.35 7.86
N GLY A 181 9.89 7.50 7.48
CA GLY A 181 8.68 7.83 6.75
C GLY A 181 8.34 6.70 5.78
N ILE A 182 7.06 6.62 5.38
CA ILE A 182 6.58 5.61 4.45
C ILE A 182 6.81 6.13 3.03
N SER A 183 7.63 5.44 2.27
CA SER A 183 7.76 5.66 0.84
C SER A 183 7.04 4.54 0.09
N VAL A 184 6.04 4.90 -0.69
CA VAL A 184 5.26 3.98 -1.51
C VAL A 184 5.73 4.09 -2.94
N LEU A 185 6.33 3.03 -3.48
CA LEU A 185 6.74 2.95 -4.87
C LEU A 185 5.83 1.95 -5.60
N PRO A 186 4.93 2.41 -6.47
CA PRO A 186 4.13 1.52 -7.28
C PRO A 186 5.00 0.87 -8.36
N ILE A 187 5.06 -0.46 -8.38
CA ILE A 187 5.67 -1.21 -9.46
C ILE A 187 4.55 -1.87 -10.27
N THR A 188 4.50 -1.54 -11.55
CA THR A 188 3.45 -1.98 -12.46
C THR A 188 3.68 -3.42 -12.95
N ARG A 189 2.57 -4.04 -13.38
CA ARG A 189 2.45 -5.38 -13.96
C ARG A 189 3.67 -5.82 -14.76
N ILE A 190 4.16 -7.00 -14.48
CA ILE A 190 5.07 -7.73 -15.36
C ILE A 190 4.22 -8.71 -16.16
N SER A 191 4.03 -8.44 -17.45
CA SER A 191 3.40 -9.39 -18.36
C SER A 191 4.40 -10.47 -18.75
N ILE A 192 3.92 -11.71 -18.95
CA ILE A 192 4.74 -12.80 -19.50
C ILE A 192 5.25 -12.44 -20.90
N SER A 193 4.49 -11.64 -21.67
CA SER A 193 4.93 -11.12 -22.97
C SER A 193 6.16 -10.20 -22.88
N ASP A 194 6.47 -9.64 -21.72
CA ASP A 194 7.67 -8.82 -21.51
C ASP A 194 8.91 -9.68 -21.14
N MET A 195 8.75 -11.00 -21.06
CA MET A 195 9.80 -11.95 -20.69
C MET A 195 10.28 -12.82 -21.87
N LEU A 196 9.66 -12.70 -23.03
CA LEU A 196 10.07 -13.31 -24.30
C LEU A 196 10.72 -12.25 -25.21
#